data_c10d52af341568bd5eb841384c4c218d
#
_entry.id   c10d52af341568bd5eb841384c4c218d
#
_cell.length_a   1.000
_cell.length_b   1.000
_cell.length_c   1.000
_cell.angle_alpha   90.00
_cell.angle_beta   90.00
_cell.angle_gamma   90.00
#
_symmetry.space_group_name_H-M   'P 1'
#
loop_
_entity.id
_entity.type
_entity.pdbx_description
1 polymer ?
#
loop_
_entity_poly.entity_id
_entity_poly.type
_entity_poly.pdbx_seq_one_letter_code
_entity_poly.pdbx_strand_id
1 'polypeptide(L)'
;MTGVQTCALPIYVSIDSIAGPSEIVIVADATGNPQYIAADMLAQAEHSPGSAILLTSSAAVADRVAEALESRLAVLERGDLTRDSLERFGAIVVTRSDDESARLADELATEHLSIDTADPEATLVRIRHAGAVFLGPYSPVAAGDYAAGPSHVLPTGGTARFAAGLSANEFLRGGSVIRLARADLAALAADITTLADTEGLTAHRRSVEARLDG
;
A
#
# COMPACT_ATOMS: atom_id res chain seq x y z
N MET A 1 13.52 10.36 -13.95
CA MET A 1 13.48 9.44 -15.12
C MET A 1 12.69 10.13 -16.23
N THR A 2 13.19 10.12 -17.47
CA THR A 2 12.48 10.72 -18.58
C THR A 2 11.31 9.82 -18.98
N GLY A 3 10.17 10.39 -19.41
CA GLY A 3 8.95 9.64 -19.74
C GLY A 3 9.12 8.54 -20.81
N VAL A 4 10.19 8.58 -21.59
CA VAL A 4 10.53 7.55 -22.59
C VAL A 4 10.97 6.24 -21.93
N GLN A 5 11.67 6.28 -20.82
CA GLN A 5 12.08 5.07 -20.08
C GLN A 5 10.88 4.37 -19.45
N THR A 6 9.92 5.12 -18.95
CA THR A 6 8.71 4.58 -18.32
C THR A 6 7.79 3.87 -19.35
N CYS A 7 7.78 4.28 -20.62
CA CYS A 7 7.00 3.63 -21.67
C CYS A 7 7.65 2.36 -22.22
N ALA A 8 8.97 2.27 -22.23
CA ALA A 8 9.69 1.12 -22.79
C ALA A 8 9.80 -0.06 -21.81
N LEU A 9 9.97 0.21 -20.52
CA LEU A 9 10.12 -0.81 -19.48
C LEU A 9 8.93 -1.80 -19.40
N PRO A 10 7.65 -1.36 -19.39
CA PRO A 10 6.51 -2.27 -19.33
C PRO A 10 6.34 -3.19 -20.54
N ILE A 11 7.00 -2.90 -21.67
CA ILE A 11 6.92 -3.72 -22.88
C ILE A 11 7.87 -4.92 -22.78
N TYR A 12 9.05 -4.73 -22.22
CA TYR A 12 10.12 -5.75 -22.19
C TYR A 12 10.32 -6.36 -20.80
N VAL A 13 10.13 -5.56 -19.76
CA VAL A 13 10.33 -5.96 -18.36
C VAL A 13 9.21 -5.35 -17.54
N SER A 14 8.56 -6.16 -16.72
CA SER A 14 7.60 -5.70 -15.72
C SER A 14 8.31 -4.85 -14.65
N ILE A 15 7.62 -3.87 -14.10
CA ILE A 15 8.06 -3.12 -12.92
C ILE A 15 7.17 -3.51 -11.74
N ASP A 16 7.74 -3.52 -10.54
CA ASP A 16 7.03 -3.84 -9.29
C ASP A 16 5.97 -2.77 -8.96
N SER A 17 6.38 -1.51 -8.93
CA SER A 17 5.47 -0.40 -8.65
C SER A 17 6.01 0.92 -9.18
N ILE A 18 5.16 1.95 -9.18
CA ILE A 18 5.57 3.34 -9.36
C ILE A 18 5.80 3.91 -7.97
N ALA A 19 7.08 4.07 -7.60
CA ALA A 19 7.45 4.66 -6.31
C ALA A 19 7.13 6.15 -6.26
N GLY A 20 6.54 6.58 -5.15
CA GLY A 20 6.28 7.97 -4.79
C GLY A 20 7.10 8.42 -3.57
N PRO A 21 6.79 9.58 -2.98
CA PRO A 21 7.41 10.03 -1.76
C PRO A 21 7.00 9.15 -0.58
N SER A 22 7.85 9.08 0.44
CA SER A 22 7.54 8.35 1.67
C SER A 22 6.39 9.01 2.44
N GLU A 23 5.49 8.20 2.98
CA GLU A 23 4.25 8.64 3.61
C GLU A 23 3.97 7.87 4.90
N ILE A 24 3.50 8.57 5.92
CA ILE A 24 2.89 7.95 7.10
C ILE A 24 1.54 8.57 7.40
N VAL A 25 0.57 7.72 7.74
CA VAL A 25 -0.66 8.11 8.44
C VAL A 25 -0.65 7.45 9.81
N ILE A 26 -0.86 8.22 10.85
CA ILE A 26 -0.99 7.74 12.22
C ILE A 26 -2.45 7.94 12.65
N VAL A 27 -3.09 6.86 13.11
CA VAL A 27 -4.41 6.89 13.74
C VAL A 27 -4.22 6.74 15.24
N ALA A 28 -4.65 7.73 16.00
CA ALA A 28 -4.55 7.72 17.45
C ALA A 28 -5.86 8.13 18.11
N ASP A 29 -6.21 7.49 19.23
CA ASP A 29 -7.28 7.90 20.12
C ASP A 29 -6.74 8.71 21.33
N ALA A 30 -7.54 8.89 22.35
CA ALA A 30 -7.16 9.63 23.56
C ALA A 30 -6.03 8.96 24.37
N THR A 31 -5.72 7.68 24.13
CA THR A 31 -4.65 6.91 24.80
C THR A 31 -3.31 7.00 24.10
N GLY A 32 -3.28 7.51 22.85
CA GLY A 32 -2.06 7.65 22.05
C GLY A 32 -0.94 8.41 22.77
N ASN A 33 0.30 7.93 22.60
CA ASN A 33 1.47 8.57 23.22
C ASN A 33 2.01 9.70 22.34
N PRO A 34 1.88 10.97 22.73
CA PRO A 34 2.30 12.10 21.90
C PRO A 34 3.79 12.11 21.56
N GLN A 35 4.63 11.57 22.47
CA GLN A 35 6.07 11.51 22.25
C GLN A 35 6.47 10.49 21.18
N TYR A 36 5.77 9.37 21.12
CA TYR A 36 6.00 8.33 20.11
C TYR A 36 5.44 8.76 18.77
N ILE A 37 4.23 9.28 18.75
CA ILE A 37 3.58 9.83 17.54
C ILE A 37 4.46 10.91 16.90
N ALA A 38 4.91 11.89 17.69
CA ALA A 38 5.79 12.94 17.17
C ALA A 38 7.12 12.38 16.63
N ALA A 39 7.70 11.36 17.29
CA ALA A 39 8.92 10.73 16.81
C ALA A 39 8.74 10.05 15.46
N ASP A 40 7.65 9.32 15.24
CA ASP A 40 7.36 8.66 13.96
C ASP A 40 7.03 9.68 12.86
N MET A 41 6.29 10.75 13.16
CA MET A 41 6.06 11.84 12.22
C MET A 41 7.37 12.50 11.76
N LEU A 42 8.30 12.72 12.68
CA LEU A 42 9.62 13.30 12.36
C LEU A 42 10.48 12.33 11.56
N ALA A 43 10.52 11.05 11.94
CA ALA A 43 11.24 10.02 11.21
C ALA A 43 10.78 9.93 9.74
N GLN A 44 9.47 10.10 9.49
CA GLN A 44 8.94 10.12 8.13
C GLN A 44 9.26 11.43 7.41
N ALA A 45 9.13 12.57 8.08
CA ALA A 45 9.37 13.88 7.48
C ALA A 45 10.85 14.11 7.09
N GLU A 46 11.80 13.48 7.79
CA GLU A 46 13.23 13.63 7.49
C GLU A 46 13.67 13.00 6.14
N HIS A 47 12.82 12.19 5.49
CA HIS A 47 13.08 11.68 4.12
C HIS A 47 13.14 12.82 3.07
N SER A 48 12.51 13.95 3.34
CA SER A 48 12.51 15.20 2.57
C SER A 48 12.54 15.03 1.02
N PRO A 49 11.36 14.95 0.36
CA PRO A 49 10.05 15.15 0.95
C PRO A 49 9.51 13.87 1.62
N GLY A 50 8.88 14.05 2.79
CA GLY A 50 8.13 13.00 3.49
C GLY A 50 6.80 13.55 3.99
N SER A 51 5.72 12.80 3.79
CA SER A 51 4.37 13.16 4.28
C SER A 51 4.12 12.49 5.63
N ALA A 52 3.66 13.28 6.62
CA ALA A 52 3.34 12.78 7.95
C ALA A 52 2.00 13.34 8.43
N ILE A 53 0.99 12.48 8.55
CA ILE A 53 -0.39 12.88 8.89
C ILE A 53 -0.83 12.17 10.16
N LEU A 54 -1.23 12.94 11.17
CA LEU A 54 -1.93 12.42 12.35
C LEU A 54 -3.45 12.60 12.18
N LEU A 55 -4.19 11.54 12.37
CA LEU A 55 -5.66 11.51 12.47
C LEU A 55 -6.05 11.12 13.89
N THR A 56 -6.71 12.00 14.63
CA THR A 56 -7.12 11.70 16.01
C THR A 56 -8.46 12.35 16.34
N SER A 57 -9.29 11.67 17.12
CA SER A 57 -10.50 12.26 17.67
C SER A 57 -10.24 13.11 18.93
N SER A 58 -9.01 13.08 19.47
CA SER A 58 -8.62 13.78 20.70
C SER A 58 -7.86 15.06 20.42
N ALA A 59 -8.49 16.21 20.59
CA ALA A 59 -7.82 17.51 20.51
C ALA A 59 -6.62 17.61 21.49
N ALA A 60 -6.75 17.03 22.68
CA ALA A 60 -5.68 17.03 23.66
C ALA A 60 -4.45 16.20 23.23
N VAL A 61 -4.62 15.14 22.45
CA VAL A 61 -3.49 14.40 21.82
C VAL A 61 -2.89 15.26 20.71
N ALA A 62 -3.71 15.87 19.86
CA ALA A 62 -3.27 16.73 18.77
C ALA A 62 -2.37 17.88 19.30
N ASP A 63 -2.82 18.59 20.33
CA ASP A 63 -2.04 19.69 20.94
C ASP A 63 -0.70 19.20 21.49
N ARG A 64 -0.71 18.10 22.26
CA ARG A 64 0.53 17.54 22.83
C ARG A 64 1.51 17.00 21.77
N VAL A 65 0.99 16.47 20.65
CA VAL A 65 1.83 16.05 19.54
C VAL A 65 2.48 17.28 18.87
N ALA A 66 1.73 18.36 18.66
CA ALA A 66 2.28 19.59 18.10
C ALA A 66 3.41 20.17 18.98
N GLU A 67 3.22 20.20 20.31
CA GLU A 67 4.26 20.61 21.26
C GLU A 67 5.49 19.68 21.21
N ALA A 68 5.27 18.37 21.13
CA ALA A 68 6.35 17.39 21.05
C ALA A 68 7.14 17.50 19.74
N LEU A 69 6.47 17.78 18.61
CA LEU A 69 7.12 18.03 17.31
C LEU A 69 8.07 19.23 17.40
N GLU A 70 7.61 20.39 17.91
CA GLU A 70 8.44 21.58 18.02
C GLU A 70 9.66 21.34 18.92
N SER A 71 9.46 20.70 20.08
CA SER A 71 10.57 20.45 21.01
C SER A 71 11.64 19.50 20.44
N ARG A 72 11.23 18.51 19.65
CA ARG A 72 12.13 17.53 19.03
C ARG A 72 12.84 18.10 17.80
N LEU A 73 12.13 18.88 16.95
CA LEU A 73 12.73 19.54 15.79
C LEU A 73 13.92 20.42 16.17
N ALA A 74 13.86 21.06 17.34
CA ALA A 74 14.93 21.95 17.81
C ALA A 74 16.30 21.25 18.02
N VAL A 75 16.32 19.93 18.17
CA VAL A 75 17.53 19.14 18.44
C VAL A 75 17.90 18.16 17.33
N LEU A 76 17.14 18.11 16.24
CA LEU A 76 17.44 17.24 15.10
C LEU A 76 18.56 17.83 14.24
N GLU A 77 19.51 16.99 13.82
CA GLU A 77 20.60 17.40 12.92
C GLU A 77 20.08 17.91 11.56
N ARG A 78 18.98 17.32 11.05
CA ARG A 78 18.33 17.73 9.79
C ARG A 78 17.04 18.54 10.03
N GLY A 79 16.98 19.25 11.17
CA GLY A 79 15.76 19.94 11.64
C GLY A 79 15.12 20.87 10.60
N ASP A 80 15.91 21.65 9.86
CA ASP A 80 15.39 22.59 8.84
C ASP A 80 14.70 21.85 7.68
N LEU A 81 15.30 20.79 7.16
CA LEU A 81 14.72 19.98 6.07
C LEU A 81 13.47 19.23 6.54
N THR A 82 13.51 18.71 7.76
CA THR A 82 12.35 18.01 8.37
C THR A 82 11.21 18.99 8.61
N ARG A 83 11.49 20.21 9.04
CA ARG A 83 10.49 21.27 9.19
C ARG A 83 9.85 21.63 7.85
N ASP A 84 10.62 21.87 6.80
CA ASP A 84 10.10 22.15 5.46
C ASP A 84 9.15 21.05 4.96
N SER A 85 9.51 19.77 5.20
CA SER A 85 8.65 18.63 4.87
C SER A 85 7.34 18.66 5.66
N LEU A 86 7.38 18.90 6.98
CA LEU A 86 6.19 18.95 7.82
C LEU A 86 5.28 20.14 7.44
N GLU A 87 5.85 21.32 7.17
CA GLU A 87 5.08 22.51 6.79
C GLU A 87 4.36 22.33 5.44
N ARG A 88 4.94 21.57 4.52
CA ARG A 88 4.41 21.36 3.18
C ARG A 88 3.54 20.12 3.06
N PHE A 89 3.83 19.06 3.79
CA PHE A 89 3.23 17.74 3.60
C PHE A 89 2.78 17.09 4.91
N GLY A 90 2.94 17.77 6.04
CA GLY A 90 2.46 17.32 7.34
C GLY A 90 1.05 17.83 7.63
N ALA A 91 0.31 17.10 8.45
CA ALA A 91 -0.97 17.53 8.98
C ALA A 91 -1.30 16.88 10.32
N ILE A 92 -1.94 17.63 11.19
CA ILE A 92 -2.63 17.11 12.38
C ILE A 92 -4.11 17.39 12.19
N VAL A 93 -4.91 16.34 12.05
CA VAL A 93 -6.35 16.43 11.78
C VAL A 93 -7.13 15.94 12.98
N VAL A 94 -7.89 16.84 13.61
CA VAL A 94 -8.83 16.46 14.66
C VAL A 94 -10.15 16.05 14.02
N THR A 95 -10.48 14.78 14.11
CA THR A 95 -11.69 14.19 13.55
C THR A 95 -12.85 14.23 14.54
N ARG A 96 -14.06 13.97 14.08
CA ARG A 96 -15.26 13.93 14.93
C ARG A 96 -15.38 12.65 15.75
N SER A 97 -14.71 11.57 15.31
CA SER A 97 -14.73 10.26 15.96
C SER A 97 -13.58 9.39 15.48
N ASP A 98 -13.27 8.32 16.23
CA ASP A 98 -12.30 7.30 15.84
C ASP A 98 -12.71 6.57 14.54
N ASP A 99 -14.01 6.41 14.28
CA ASP A 99 -14.52 5.87 13.02
C ASP A 99 -14.19 6.78 11.83
N GLU A 100 -14.25 8.09 12.01
CA GLU A 100 -13.84 9.02 10.96
C GLU A 100 -12.33 8.97 10.73
N SER A 101 -11.52 8.85 11.79
CA SER A 101 -10.07 8.67 11.66
C SER A 101 -9.75 7.41 10.85
N ALA A 102 -10.36 6.28 11.18
CA ALA A 102 -10.15 5.03 10.46
C ALA A 102 -10.60 5.12 9.00
N ARG A 103 -11.75 5.75 8.72
CA ARG A 103 -12.25 5.95 7.35
C ARG A 103 -11.30 6.82 6.52
N LEU A 104 -10.81 7.92 7.08
CA LEU A 104 -9.86 8.79 6.39
C LEU A 104 -8.52 8.08 6.13
N ALA A 105 -8.03 7.27 7.09
CA ALA A 105 -6.84 6.46 6.89
C ALA A 105 -7.02 5.46 5.73
N ASP A 106 -8.17 4.78 5.66
CA ASP A 106 -8.51 3.87 4.56
C ASP A 106 -8.59 4.60 3.21
N GLU A 107 -9.15 5.82 3.19
CA GLU A 107 -9.24 6.66 1.99
C GLU A 107 -7.88 7.19 1.54
N LEU A 108 -6.93 7.43 2.44
CA LEU A 108 -5.57 7.84 2.08
C LEU A 108 -4.77 6.69 1.49
N ALA A 109 -5.00 5.46 1.94
CA ALA A 109 -4.31 4.26 1.46
C ALA A 109 -2.79 4.43 1.43
N THR A 110 -2.24 4.86 2.54
CA THR A 110 -0.86 5.31 2.73
C THR A 110 0.18 4.18 2.63
N GLU A 111 1.43 4.55 2.43
CA GLU A 111 2.57 3.64 2.50
C GLU A 111 2.70 3.00 3.89
N HIS A 112 2.82 3.81 4.93
CA HIS A 112 2.92 3.38 6.32
C HIS A 112 1.67 3.81 7.09
N LEU A 113 1.01 2.86 7.76
CA LEU A 113 -0.09 3.12 8.67
C LEU A 113 0.33 2.73 10.08
N SER A 114 0.40 3.69 11.00
CA SER A 114 0.58 3.43 12.43
C SER A 114 -0.75 3.58 13.16
N ILE A 115 -1.06 2.63 14.04
CA ILE A 115 -2.30 2.63 14.84
C ILE A 115 -1.92 2.62 16.33
N ASP A 116 -2.04 3.77 16.98
CA ASP A 116 -1.75 3.99 18.40
C ASP A 116 -3.05 4.31 19.15
N THR A 117 -3.89 3.30 19.30
CA THR A 117 -5.20 3.36 19.96
C THR A 117 -5.26 2.35 21.09
N ALA A 118 -6.27 2.47 21.96
CA ALA A 118 -6.50 1.54 23.06
C ALA A 118 -6.70 0.08 22.58
N ASP A 119 -7.28 -0.11 21.39
CA ASP A 119 -7.44 -1.42 20.75
C ASP A 119 -7.04 -1.28 19.27
N PRO A 120 -5.74 -1.45 18.95
CA PRO A 120 -5.23 -1.30 17.59
C PRO A 120 -5.80 -2.32 16.61
N GLU A 121 -6.03 -3.56 17.04
CA GLU A 121 -6.61 -4.62 16.22
C GLU A 121 -8.06 -4.31 15.84
N ALA A 122 -8.88 -3.82 16.78
CA ALA A 122 -10.25 -3.40 16.48
C ALA A 122 -10.28 -2.18 15.53
N THR A 123 -9.29 -1.30 15.61
CA THR A 123 -9.14 -0.18 14.69
C THR A 123 -8.74 -0.68 13.30
N LEU A 124 -7.79 -1.62 13.20
CA LEU A 124 -7.31 -2.20 11.94
C LEU A 124 -8.43 -2.86 11.13
N VAL A 125 -9.38 -3.54 11.77
CA VAL A 125 -10.50 -4.21 11.07
C VAL A 125 -11.31 -3.24 10.17
N ARG A 126 -11.25 -1.94 10.46
CA ARG A 126 -11.94 -0.87 9.71
C ARG A 126 -11.13 -0.28 8.56
N ILE A 127 -9.85 -0.65 8.43
CA ILE A 127 -8.90 -0.11 7.44
C ILE A 127 -8.41 -1.25 6.57
N ARG A 128 -8.56 -1.14 5.25
CA ARG A 128 -8.20 -2.19 4.28
C ARG A 128 -6.96 -1.85 3.48
N HIS A 129 -6.68 -0.56 3.33
CA HIS A 129 -5.71 -0.07 2.37
C HIS A 129 -4.54 0.60 3.08
N ALA A 130 -3.44 -0.13 3.21
CA ALA A 130 -2.15 0.38 3.66
C ALA A 130 -1.03 -0.49 3.10
N GLY A 131 0.13 0.10 2.85
CA GLY A 131 1.31 -0.63 2.37
C GLY A 131 1.89 -1.52 3.48
N ALA A 132 2.13 -0.94 4.65
CA ALA A 132 2.49 -1.67 5.88
C ALA A 132 1.72 -1.09 7.07
N VAL A 133 1.42 -1.95 8.05
CA VAL A 133 0.67 -1.56 9.26
C VAL A 133 1.50 -1.84 10.50
N PHE A 134 1.58 -0.85 11.38
CA PHE A 134 2.29 -0.88 12.65
C PHE A 134 1.29 -0.74 13.79
N LEU A 135 1.21 -1.74 14.66
CA LEU A 135 0.19 -1.80 15.70
C LEU A 135 0.78 -1.52 17.08
N GLY A 136 0.21 -0.54 17.73
CA GLY A 136 0.52 -0.18 19.12
C GLY A 136 1.82 0.61 19.31
N PRO A 137 2.07 1.05 20.54
CA PRO A 137 3.08 2.07 20.84
C PRO A 137 4.54 1.60 20.70
N TYR A 138 4.78 0.30 20.54
CA TYR A 138 6.13 -0.28 20.44
C TYR A 138 6.47 -0.77 19.03
N SER A 139 5.69 -0.37 18.02
CA SER A 139 5.90 -0.73 16.62
C SER A 139 6.25 0.51 15.79
N PRO A 140 7.42 1.12 15.98
CA PRO A 140 7.82 2.29 15.20
C PRO A 140 8.04 1.89 13.72
N VAL A 141 7.78 2.81 12.79
CA VAL A 141 7.97 2.59 11.34
C VAL A 141 9.40 2.17 11.01
N ALA A 142 10.39 2.77 11.68
CA ALA A 142 11.79 2.42 11.50
C ALA A 142 12.10 0.93 11.77
N ALA A 143 11.32 0.23 12.58
CA ALA A 143 11.48 -1.21 12.75
C ALA A 143 11.15 -1.97 11.46
N GLY A 144 10.13 -1.54 10.71
CA GLY A 144 9.76 -2.10 9.41
C GLY A 144 10.84 -1.89 8.36
N ASP A 145 11.43 -0.70 8.34
CA ASP A 145 12.48 -0.34 7.38
C ASP A 145 13.77 -1.13 7.57
N TYR A 146 14.13 -1.47 8.83
CA TYR A 146 15.46 -1.99 9.12
C TYR A 146 15.52 -3.42 9.64
N ALA A 147 14.53 -3.89 10.40
CA ALA A 147 14.74 -5.11 11.19
C ALA A 147 13.53 -6.04 11.36
N ALA A 148 12.29 -5.60 11.11
CA ALA A 148 11.10 -6.41 11.35
C ALA A 148 10.88 -7.53 10.32
N GLY A 149 11.60 -7.50 9.18
CA GLY A 149 11.65 -8.58 8.19
C GLY A 149 10.91 -8.35 6.88
N PRO A 150 9.77 -7.63 6.79
CA PRO A 150 9.14 -7.34 5.50
C PRO A 150 10.00 -6.38 4.66
N SER A 151 9.72 -6.33 3.35
CA SER A 151 10.35 -5.35 2.47
C SER A 151 9.87 -3.93 2.82
N HIS A 152 10.79 -2.97 2.80
CA HIS A 152 10.47 -1.54 2.94
C HIS A 152 10.06 -0.87 1.61
N VAL A 153 10.08 -1.61 0.49
CA VAL A 153 9.58 -1.12 -0.79
C VAL A 153 8.07 -1.35 -0.83
N LEU A 154 7.33 -0.31 -0.56
CA LEU A 154 5.90 -0.33 -0.32
C LEU A 154 5.14 0.52 -1.35
N PRO A 155 3.85 0.26 -1.56
CA PRO A 155 3.01 1.10 -2.42
C PRO A 155 2.81 2.48 -1.79
N THR A 156 2.98 3.55 -2.58
CA THR A 156 2.86 4.95 -2.18
C THR A 156 1.79 5.68 -3.00
N GLY A 157 1.42 6.90 -2.61
CA GLY A 157 0.50 7.73 -3.40
C GLY A 157 -0.89 7.13 -3.54
N GLY A 158 -1.37 6.41 -2.53
CA GLY A 158 -2.67 5.76 -2.53
C GLY A 158 -2.75 4.45 -3.33
N THR A 159 -1.62 3.94 -3.84
CA THR A 159 -1.59 2.69 -4.63
C THR A 159 -1.76 1.43 -3.78
N ALA A 160 -1.68 1.53 -2.45
CA ALA A 160 -2.01 0.44 -1.52
C ALA A 160 -3.45 -0.11 -1.69
N ARG A 161 -4.31 0.57 -2.46
CA ARG A 161 -5.64 0.05 -2.84
C ARG A 161 -5.58 -1.17 -3.76
N PHE A 162 -4.50 -1.35 -4.51
CA PHE A 162 -4.38 -2.41 -5.52
C PHE A 162 -2.97 -3.00 -5.65
N ALA A 163 -1.97 -2.42 -4.99
CA ALA A 163 -0.59 -2.89 -5.00
C ALA A 163 -0.20 -3.40 -3.61
N ALA A 164 0.74 -4.32 -3.56
CA ALA A 164 1.36 -4.84 -2.34
C ALA A 164 2.82 -4.37 -2.24
N GLY A 165 3.43 -4.54 -1.06
CA GLY A 165 4.86 -4.35 -0.90
C GLY A 165 5.67 -5.37 -1.71
N LEU A 166 6.87 -5.00 -2.12
CA LEU A 166 7.78 -5.84 -2.89
C LEU A 166 8.03 -7.17 -2.17
N SER A 167 7.84 -8.26 -2.88
CA SER A 167 8.06 -9.61 -2.37
C SER A 167 8.72 -10.51 -3.41
N ALA A 168 9.19 -11.69 -2.99
CA ALA A 168 9.72 -12.70 -3.92
C ALA A 168 8.69 -13.14 -4.99
N ASN A 169 7.40 -12.97 -4.72
CA ASN A 169 6.33 -13.32 -5.66
C ASN A 169 6.35 -12.47 -6.93
N GLU A 170 6.84 -11.21 -6.86
CA GLU A 170 6.99 -10.33 -8.03
C GLU A 170 7.97 -10.87 -9.07
N PHE A 171 8.88 -11.76 -8.66
CA PHE A 171 9.84 -12.42 -9.53
C PHE A 171 9.36 -13.77 -10.07
N LEU A 172 8.17 -14.23 -9.68
CA LEU A 172 7.55 -15.44 -10.18
C LEU A 172 6.77 -15.15 -11.47
N ARG A 173 6.89 -16.07 -12.41
CA ARG A 173 6.11 -16.03 -13.64
C ARG A 173 5.19 -17.24 -13.71
N GLY A 174 3.89 -17.01 -13.78
CA GLY A 174 2.90 -18.04 -14.03
C GLY A 174 2.88 -18.47 -15.49
N GLY A 175 2.60 -19.74 -15.72
CA GLY A 175 2.31 -20.28 -17.05
C GLY A 175 1.25 -21.37 -16.94
N SER A 176 0.45 -21.56 -18.01
CA SER A 176 -0.57 -22.59 -18.05
C SER A 176 -0.06 -23.81 -18.80
N VAL A 177 -0.24 -24.99 -18.24
CA VAL A 177 0.00 -26.28 -18.90
C VAL A 177 -1.34 -27.00 -18.97
N ILE A 178 -1.85 -27.20 -20.20
CA ILE A 178 -3.16 -27.81 -20.42
C ILE A 178 -2.94 -29.19 -21.05
N ARG A 179 -3.47 -30.24 -20.40
CA ARG A 179 -3.51 -31.62 -20.91
C ARG A 179 -4.93 -32.14 -20.80
N LEU A 180 -5.51 -32.50 -21.92
CA LEU A 180 -6.84 -33.12 -22.01
C LEU A 180 -6.71 -34.51 -22.58
N ALA A 181 -7.47 -35.47 -22.05
CA ALA A 181 -7.76 -36.72 -22.75
C ALA A 181 -8.84 -36.48 -23.82
N ARG A 182 -9.05 -37.44 -24.75
CA ARG A 182 -10.04 -37.34 -25.81
C ARG A 182 -11.48 -37.13 -25.24
N ALA A 183 -11.80 -37.79 -24.14
CA ALA A 183 -13.09 -37.65 -23.48
C ALA A 183 -13.30 -36.24 -22.91
N ASP A 184 -12.26 -35.64 -22.33
CA ASP A 184 -12.34 -34.28 -21.78
C ASP A 184 -12.55 -33.25 -22.90
N LEU A 185 -11.83 -33.42 -24.02
CA LEU A 185 -12.00 -32.58 -25.19
C LEU A 185 -13.41 -32.73 -25.79
N ALA A 186 -13.92 -33.95 -25.85
CA ALA A 186 -15.26 -34.20 -26.36
C ALA A 186 -16.35 -33.53 -25.51
N ALA A 187 -16.17 -33.53 -24.18
CA ALA A 187 -17.11 -32.86 -23.29
C ALA A 187 -17.11 -31.33 -23.45
N LEU A 188 -16.00 -30.72 -23.85
CA LEU A 188 -15.84 -29.26 -24.04
C LEU A 188 -16.11 -28.82 -25.49
N ALA A 189 -16.21 -29.76 -26.43
CA ALA A 189 -16.23 -29.47 -27.89
C ALA A 189 -17.36 -28.52 -28.29
N ALA A 190 -18.58 -28.75 -27.79
CA ALA A 190 -19.74 -27.91 -28.15
C ALA A 190 -19.56 -26.46 -27.74
N ASP A 191 -19.05 -26.22 -26.53
CA ASP A 191 -18.81 -24.86 -26.04
C ASP A 191 -17.67 -24.17 -26.82
N ILE A 192 -16.59 -24.90 -27.08
CA ILE A 192 -15.43 -24.34 -27.83
C ILE A 192 -15.86 -24.01 -29.26
N THR A 193 -16.58 -24.89 -29.95
CA THR A 193 -17.02 -24.65 -31.34
C THR A 193 -18.03 -23.52 -31.43
N THR A 194 -18.96 -23.40 -30.49
CA THR A 194 -19.91 -22.29 -30.40
C THR A 194 -19.20 -20.96 -30.22
N LEU A 195 -18.25 -20.88 -29.30
CA LEU A 195 -17.50 -19.66 -29.07
C LEU A 195 -16.64 -19.30 -30.29
N ALA A 196 -15.95 -20.27 -30.87
CA ALA A 196 -15.14 -20.07 -32.07
C ALA A 196 -15.96 -19.57 -33.27
N ASP A 197 -17.21 -20.11 -33.46
CA ASP A 197 -18.11 -19.62 -34.50
C ASP A 197 -18.61 -18.21 -34.23
N THR A 198 -18.92 -17.89 -32.97
CA THR A 198 -19.35 -16.54 -32.57
C THR A 198 -18.26 -15.49 -32.83
N GLU A 199 -17.02 -15.86 -32.65
CA GLU A 199 -15.84 -15.01 -32.95
C GLU A 199 -15.42 -15.03 -34.43
N GLY A 200 -16.01 -15.89 -35.26
CA GLY A 200 -15.63 -16.08 -36.64
C GLY A 200 -14.32 -16.84 -36.86
N LEU A 201 -13.81 -17.52 -35.80
CA LEU A 201 -12.54 -18.24 -35.78
C LEU A 201 -12.70 -19.70 -36.24
N THR A 202 -13.04 -19.91 -37.51
CA THR A 202 -13.34 -21.24 -38.05
C THR A 202 -12.18 -22.24 -37.97
N ALA A 203 -10.93 -21.77 -37.99
CA ALA A 203 -9.76 -22.64 -37.78
C ALA A 203 -9.66 -23.17 -36.35
N HIS A 204 -10.09 -22.40 -35.34
CA HIS A 204 -10.19 -22.86 -33.95
C HIS A 204 -11.22 -23.99 -33.83
N ARG A 205 -12.40 -23.82 -34.40
CA ARG A 205 -13.41 -24.86 -34.47
C ARG A 205 -12.89 -26.14 -35.10
N ARG A 206 -12.33 -26.04 -36.32
CA ARG A 206 -11.79 -27.22 -37.04
C ARG A 206 -10.67 -27.92 -36.30
N SER A 207 -9.89 -27.17 -35.48
CA SER A 207 -8.84 -27.76 -34.65
C SER A 207 -9.40 -28.75 -33.60
N VAL A 208 -10.58 -28.48 -33.07
CA VAL A 208 -11.28 -29.37 -32.13
C VAL A 208 -11.91 -30.56 -32.86
N GLU A 209 -12.66 -30.28 -33.95
CA GLU A 209 -13.33 -31.28 -34.77
C GLU A 209 -12.34 -32.36 -35.26
N ALA A 210 -11.21 -31.93 -35.83
CA ALA A 210 -10.19 -32.84 -36.35
C ALA A 210 -9.60 -33.83 -35.33
N ARG A 211 -9.71 -33.54 -34.02
CA ARG A 211 -9.26 -34.44 -32.94
C ARG A 211 -10.36 -35.39 -32.45
N LEU A 212 -11.58 -35.14 -32.86
CA LEU A 212 -12.74 -35.93 -32.43
C LEU A 212 -13.29 -36.82 -33.57
N ASP A 213 -13.06 -36.42 -34.84
CA ASP A 213 -13.54 -37.15 -36.04
C ASP A 213 -12.69 -38.40 -36.37
N GLY A 214 -11.58 -38.64 -35.68
CA GLY A 214 -10.74 -39.85 -35.71
C GLY A 214 -10.97 -40.68 -34.46
#